data_20a79e66850671e9f4d412bd8238e685
#
_entry.id   20a79e66850671e9f4d412bd8238e685
#
_cell.length_a   1.000
_cell.length_b   1.000
_cell.length_c   1.000
_cell.angle_alpha   90.00
_cell.angle_beta   90.00
_cell.angle_gamma   90.00
#
_symmetry.space_group_name_H-M   'P 1'
#
loop_
_entity.id
_entity.type
_entity.pdbx_description
1 polymer ?
#
loop_
_entity_poly.entity_id
_entity_poly.type
_entity_poly.pdbx_seq_one_letter_code
_entity_poly.pdbx_strand_id
1 'polypeptide(L)'
;MAILTMHRWEVLLPGVPITTNLGFLGLCNVVLLTIDGKYAIFDPGHYGNREPLLSALSSKGLGVKDIDYVILSHLHFDHALNAPLFPNAQVMVSRNEVEYARTTSNDPYVV
;
A
#
# COMPACT_ATOMS: atom_id res chain seq x y z
N MET A 1 -4.30 9.78 34.12
CA MET A 1 -5.15 10.02 32.94
C MET A 1 -4.86 8.96 31.91
N ALA A 2 -5.87 8.25 31.51
CA ALA A 2 -5.70 7.22 30.46
C ALA A 2 -5.62 7.91 29.10
N ILE A 3 -4.54 7.65 28.37
CA ILE A 3 -4.42 8.08 27.00
C ILE A 3 -5.01 6.98 26.15
N LEU A 4 -6.15 7.26 25.54
CA LEU A 4 -6.76 6.32 24.61
C LEU A 4 -6.05 6.44 23.26
N THR A 5 -5.20 5.48 22.98
CA THR A 5 -4.58 5.33 21.67
C THR A 5 -5.61 4.70 20.73
N MET A 6 -6.04 5.46 19.74
CA MET A 6 -7.01 4.95 18.77
C MET A 6 -6.29 4.31 17.61
N HIS A 7 -6.42 2.99 17.53
CA HIS A 7 -5.92 2.23 16.40
C HIS A 7 -7.10 1.62 15.66
N ARG A 8 -7.20 1.91 14.38
CA ARG A 8 -8.22 1.30 13.52
C ARG A 8 -7.56 0.83 12.24
N TRP A 9 -8.10 -0.23 11.71
CA TRP A 9 -7.73 -0.69 10.38
C TRP A 9 -8.99 -1.07 9.61
N GLU A 10 -8.94 -0.89 8.31
CA GLU A 10 -10.02 -1.27 7.43
C GLU A 10 -9.49 -1.58 6.05
N VAL A 11 -10.14 -2.51 5.36
CA VAL A 11 -9.81 -2.81 3.98
C VAL A 11 -10.42 -1.72 3.11
N LEU A 12 -9.56 -0.89 2.49
CA LEU A 12 -10.02 0.12 1.54
C LEU A 12 -10.46 -0.54 0.23
N LEU A 13 -9.65 -1.45 -0.26
CA LEU A 13 -9.93 -2.19 -1.49
C LEU A 13 -9.69 -3.67 -1.21
N PRO A 14 -10.71 -4.52 -1.40
CA PRO A 14 -10.50 -5.96 -1.33
C PRO A 14 -9.68 -6.44 -2.53
N GLY A 15 -8.83 -7.44 -2.29
CA GLY A 15 -8.06 -8.07 -3.34
C GLY A 15 -8.97 -8.82 -4.32
N VAL A 16 -8.52 -8.91 -5.56
CA VAL A 16 -9.22 -9.65 -6.62
C VAL A 16 -8.25 -10.65 -7.23
N PRO A 17 -8.51 -11.96 -7.10
CA PRO A 17 -7.66 -12.95 -7.74
C PRO A 17 -8.01 -13.04 -9.23
N ILE A 18 -7.06 -12.66 -10.08
CA ILE A 18 -7.21 -12.74 -11.54
C ILE A 18 -6.13 -13.64 -12.07
N THR A 19 -6.51 -14.76 -12.66
CA THR A 19 -5.59 -15.68 -13.31
C THR A 19 -5.87 -15.70 -14.81
N THR A 20 -4.84 -15.50 -15.62
CA THR A 20 -4.92 -15.56 -17.07
C THR A 20 -3.93 -16.57 -17.61
N ASN A 21 -3.98 -16.84 -18.91
CA ASN A 21 -2.98 -17.68 -19.57
C ASN A 21 -1.59 -17.02 -19.62
N LEU A 22 -1.49 -15.73 -19.24
CA LEU A 22 -0.23 -15.01 -19.13
C LEU A 22 0.30 -14.98 -17.70
N GLY A 23 -0.44 -15.53 -16.75
CA GLY A 23 -0.08 -15.58 -15.34
C GLY A 23 -1.08 -14.90 -14.44
N PHE A 24 -0.70 -14.69 -13.18
CA PHE A 24 -1.52 -14.05 -12.18
C PHE A 24 -1.43 -12.53 -12.33
N LEU A 25 -2.57 -11.89 -12.52
CA LEU A 25 -2.68 -10.43 -12.65
C LEU A 25 -3.59 -9.83 -11.57
N GLY A 26 -3.65 -10.48 -10.42
CA GLY A 26 -4.56 -10.09 -9.36
C GLY A 26 -4.26 -8.75 -8.72
N LEU A 27 -5.23 -8.25 -7.97
CA LEU A 27 -5.12 -7.03 -7.17
C LEU A 27 -5.01 -7.44 -5.70
N CYS A 28 -4.10 -6.79 -4.97
CA CYS A 28 -3.93 -7.07 -3.55
C CYS A 28 -5.00 -6.36 -2.72
N ASN A 29 -5.13 -6.78 -1.45
CA ASN A 29 -5.90 -6.02 -0.47
C ASN A 29 -5.13 -4.75 -0.11
N VAL A 30 -5.80 -3.61 -0.16
CA VAL A 30 -5.24 -2.34 0.29
C VAL A 30 -5.90 -1.99 1.63
N VAL A 31 -5.09 -1.82 2.67
CA VAL A 31 -5.58 -1.61 4.03
C VAL A 31 -5.21 -0.22 4.50
N LEU A 32 -6.18 0.49 5.07
CA LEU A 32 -5.95 1.77 5.73
C LEU A 32 -5.83 1.55 7.23
N LEU A 33 -4.74 2.05 7.80
CA LEU A 33 -4.51 2.06 9.24
C LEU A 33 -4.63 3.49 9.74
N THR A 34 -5.37 3.68 10.82
CA THR A 34 -5.43 4.95 11.53
C THR A 34 -4.80 4.77 12.89
N ILE A 35 -3.73 5.49 13.17
CA ILE A 35 -2.94 5.35 14.39
C ILE A 35 -2.71 6.76 14.96
N ASP A 36 -3.37 7.08 16.07
CA ASP A 36 -3.21 8.36 16.79
C ASP A 36 -3.33 9.57 15.86
N GLY A 37 -4.34 9.57 15.01
CA GLY A 37 -4.60 10.68 14.08
C GLY A 37 -3.73 10.68 12.84
N LYS A 38 -2.86 9.69 12.68
CA LYS A 38 -2.04 9.51 11.48
C LYS A 38 -2.58 8.38 10.64
N TYR A 39 -2.32 8.45 9.35
CA TYR A 39 -2.83 7.47 8.38
C TYR A 39 -1.69 6.71 7.73
N ALA A 40 -1.85 5.41 7.65
CA ALA A 40 -0.92 4.53 6.96
C ALA A 40 -1.66 3.66 5.95
N ILE A 41 -1.06 3.45 4.81
CA ILE A 41 -1.55 2.51 3.80
C ILE A 41 -0.64 1.27 3.82
N PHE A 42 -1.25 0.12 3.95
CA PHE A 42 -0.56 -1.16 3.87
C PHE A 42 -0.81 -1.76 2.48
N ASP A 43 0.26 -1.95 1.72
CA ASP A 43 0.25 -2.48 0.36
C ASP A 43 -0.66 -1.69 -0.60
N PRO A 44 -0.19 -0.53 -1.11
CA PRO A 44 -1.04 0.36 -1.92
C PRO A 44 -1.39 -0.16 -3.31
N GLY A 45 -0.86 -1.31 -3.73
CA GLY A 45 -1.20 -1.91 -4.99
C GLY A 45 -0.41 -1.40 -6.19
N HIS A 46 -0.97 -1.56 -7.37
CA HIS A 46 -0.34 -1.16 -8.63
C HIS A 46 -1.30 -0.32 -9.49
N TYR A 47 -0.99 -0.15 -10.77
CA TYR A 47 -1.77 0.70 -11.67
C TYR A 47 -3.26 0.35 -11.71
N GLY A 48 -3.61 -0.95 -11.65
CA GLY A 48 -5.00 -1.39 -11.64
C GLY A 48 -5.79 -0.96 -10.42
N ASN A 49 -5.12 -0.69 -9.29
CA ASN A 49 -5.74 -0.20 -8.06
C ASN A 49 -5.80 1.32 -8.00
N ARG A 50 -5.10 2.04 -8.87
CA ARG A 50 -4.85 3.48 -8.69
C ARG A 50 -6.12 4.30 -8.59
N GLU A 51 -6.99 4.22 -9.59
CA GLU A 51 -8.25 4.97 -9.58
C GLU A 51 -9.18 4.55 -8.44
N PRO A 52 -9.42 3.24 -8.22
CA PRO A 52 -10.21 2.82 -7.06
C PRO A 52 -9.62 3.25 -5.72
N LEU A 53 -8.29 3.26 -5.58
CA LEU A 53 -7.62 3.70 -4.37
C LEU A 53 -7.88 5.18 -4.10
N LEU A 54 -7.71 6.03 -5.11
CA LEU A 54 -7.96 7.45 -4.98
C LEU A 54 -9.42 7.73 -4.64
N SER A 55 -10.35 7.03 -5.27
CA SER A 55 -11.78 7.13 -4.96
C SER A 55 -12.10 6.70 -3.54
N ALA A 56 -11.53 5.59 -3.08
CA ALA A 56 -11.77 5.09 -1.72
C ALA A 56 -11.26 6.06 -0.67
N LEU A 57 -10.09 6.66 -0.88
CA LEU A 57 -9.55 7.69 0.01
C LEU A 57 -10.44 8.93 0.00
N SER A 58 -10.84 9.39 -1.19
CA SER A 58 -11.69 10.57 -1.33
C SER A 58 -13.03 10.41 -0.62
N SER A 59 -13.62 9.21 -0.66
CA SER A 59 -14.88 8.93 0.04
C SER A 59 -14.75 9.06 1.56
N LYS A 60 -13.53 9.02 2.09
CA LYS A 60 -13.24 9.22 3.51
C LYS A 60 -12.73 10.64 3.81
N GLY A 61 -12.75 11.52 2.83
CA GLY A 61 -12.23 12.87 2.98
C GLY A 61 -10.71 12.95 2.96
N LEU A 62 -10.04 11.92 2.43
CA LEU A 62 -8.59 11.84 2.39
C LEU A 62 -8.06 11.96 0.98
N GLY A 63 -6.92 12.63 0.84
CA GLY A 63 -6.14 12.67 -0.39
C GLY A 63 -4.79 12.00 -0.19
N VAL A 64 -4.02 11.89 -1.27
CA VAL A 64 -2.70 11.26 -1.21
C VAL A 64 -1.72 12.00 -0.28
N LYS A 65 -1.93 13.30 -0.06
CA LYS A 65 -1.09 14.10 0.83
C LYS A 65 -1.36 13.86 2.31
N ASP A 66 -2.48 13.22 2.62
CA ASP A 66 -2.88 12.96 4.02
C ASP A 66 -2.28 11.67 4.57
N ILE A 67 -1.62 10.88 3.75
CA ILE A 67 -1.03 9.62 4.16
C ILE A 67 0.37 9.85 4.70
N ASP A 68 0.59 9.42 5.93
CA ASP A 68 1.84 9.63 6.67
C ASP A 68 2.83 8.49 6.48
N TYR A 69 2.33 7.28 6.27
CA TYR A 69 3.16 6.08 6.13
C TYR A 69 2.62 5.18 5.05
N VAL A 70 3.52 4.55 4.30
CA VAL A 70 3.21 3.43 3.43
C VAL A 70 4.02 2.24 3.94
N ILE A 71 3.34 1.16 4.28
CA ILE A 71 3.95 -0.04 4.80
C ILE A 71 3.82 -1.14 3.76
N LEU A 72 4.93 -1.71 3.35
CA LEU A 72 4.95 -2.74 2.31
C LEU A 72 5.25 -4.10 2.94
N SER A 73 4.38 -5.07 2.67
CA SER A 73 4.62 -6.45 3.10
C SER A 73 5.79 -7.05 2.34
N HIS A 74 5.87 -6.76 1.06
CA HIS A 74 6.96 -7.17 0.17
C HIS A 74 6.99 -6.26 -1.06
N LEU A 75 7.99 -6.43 -1.91
CA LEU A 75 8.24 -5.51 -3.02
C LEU A 75 7.78 -6.03 -4.38
N HIS A 76 6.88 -7.01 -4.43
CA HIS A 76 6.25 -7.37 -5.69
C HIS A 76 5.41 -6.21 -6.21
N PHE A 77 5.41 -6.00 -7.52
CA PHE A 77 4.81 -4.82 -8.13
C PHE A 77 3.32 -4.68 -7.82
N ASP A 78 2.60 -5.78 -7.69
CA ASP A 78 1.15 -5.76 -7.42
C ASP A 78 0.81 -5.24 -6.03
N HIS A 79 1.79 -5.14 -5.11
CA HIS A 79 1.63 -4.58 -3.77
C HIS A 79 2.29 -3.22 -3.61
N ALA A 80 3.38 -2.95 -4.32
CA ALA A 80 4.30 -1.85 -4.00
C ALA A 80 4.29 -0.69 -5.00
N LEU A 81 3.80 -0.90 -6.22
CA LEU A 81 4.02 0.05 -7.31
C LEU A 81 3.39 1.42 -7.07
N ASN A 82 2.31 1.49 -6.30
CA ASN A 82 1.63 2.75 -5.97
C ASN A 82 2.24 3.50 -4.79
N ALA A 83 3.28 2.98 -4.14
CA ALA A 83 3.88 3.67 -3.00
C ALA A 83 4.30 5.12 -3.32
N PRO A 84 4.88 5.43 -4.49
CA PRO A 84 5.27 6.81 -4.81
C PRO A 84 4.12 7.80 -5.00
N LEU A 85 2.86 7.35 -5.00
CA LEU A 85 1.71 8.26 -5.09
C LEU A 85 1.57 9.17 -3.87
N PHE A 86 2.19 8.83 -2.75
CA PHE A 86 1.98 9.50 -1.47
C PHE A 86 3.18 10.39 -1.14
N PRO A 87 3.11 11.70 -1.47
CA PRO A 87 4.30 12.57 -1.44
C PRO A 87 4.82 12.84 -0.03
N ASN A 88 3.96 12.74 0.99
CA ASN A 88 4.34 13.03 2.36
C ASN A 88 4.57 11.76 3.19
N ALA A 89 4.42 10.59 2.58
CA ALA A 89 4.51 9.34 3.31
C ALA A 89 5.95 8.86 3.42
N GLN A 90 6.28 8.33 4.59
CA GLN A 90 7.48 7.55 4.77
C GLN A 90 7.18 6.10 4.39
N VAL A 91 7.95 5.56 3.47
CA VAL A 91 7.78 4.18 3.00
C VAL A 91 8.60 3.25 3.88
N MET A 92 7.97 2.21 4.40
CA MET A 92 8.57 1.25 5.31
C MET A 92 8.47 -0.16 4.74
N VAL A 93 9.59 -0.85 4.70
CA VAL A 93 9.69 -2.23 4.23
C VAL A 93 10.87 -2.90 4.96
N SER A 94 10.80 -4.22 5.15
CA SER A 94 11.88 -4.91 5.82
C SER A 94 13.16 -4.94 4.97
N ARG A 95 14.33 -4.93 5.65
CA ARG A 95 15.61 -4.99 4.97
C ARG A 95 15.75 -6.28 4.14
N ASN A 96 15.31 -7.39 4.68
CA ASN A 96 15.39 -8.68 3.98
C ASN A 96 14.61 -8.66 2.68
N GLU A 97 13.48 -7.97 2.66
CA GLU A 97 12.66 -7.86 1.46
C GLU A 97 13.36 -7.04 0.38
N VAL A 98 14.01 -5.96 0.76
CA VAL A 98 14.79 -5.14 -0.19
C VAL A 98 15.92 -5.97 -0.80
N GLU A 99 16.64 -6.72 0.01
CA GLU A 99 17.73 -7.56 -0.49
C GLU A 99 17.22 -8.66 -1.41
N TYR A 100 16.15 -9.31 -1.04
CA TYR A 100 15.52 -10.33 -1.88
C TYR A 100 15.08 -9.75 -3.23
N ALA A 101 14.43 -8.61 -3.23
CA ALA A 101 13.96 -7.97 -4.46
C ALA A 101 15.11 -7.61 -5.39
N ARG A 102 16.21 -7.09 -4.83
CA ARG A 102 17.41 -6.78 -5.62
C ARG A 102 18.03 -8.00 -6.28
N THR A 103 18.07 -9.12 -5.57
CA THR A 103 18.67 -10.35 -6.10
C THR A 103 17.78 -11.06 -7.11
N THR A 104 16.47 -10.85 -7.04
CA THR A 104 15.50 -11.51 -7.94
C THR A 104 14.97 -10.60 -9.04
N SER A 105 15.43 -9.35 -9.10
CA SER A 105 14.95 -8.32 -10.04
C SER A 105 13.46 -8.00 -9.90
N ASN A 106 12.91 -8.21 -8.71
CA ASN A 106 11.52 -7.90 -8.39
C ASN A 106 11.35 -6.54 -7.69
N ASP A 107 12.43 -5.78 -7.54
CA ASP A 107 12.38 -4.48 -6.88
C ASP A 107 11.81 -3.44 -7.85
N PRO A 108 10.61 -2.89 -7.58
CA PRO A 108 10.00 -1.88 -8.47
C PRO A 108 10.73 -0.53 -8.42
N TYR A 109 11.67 -0.35 -7.52
CA TYR A 109 12.44 0.89 -7.36
C TYR A 109 13.85 0.79 -7.93
N VAL A 110 14.28 -0.39 -8.37
CA VAL A 110 15.54 -0.55 -9.07
C VAL A 110 15.32 -0.20 -10.53
N VAL A 111 15.99 0.81 -10.94
CA VAL A 111 15.91 1.31 -12.30
C VAL A 111 17.17 0.95 -13.05
#